data_a48c48d49d14157e6ba1bbefeeb35f10
#
_entry.id   a48c48d49d14157e6ba1bbefeeb35f10
#
_cell.length_a   1.000
_cell.length_b   1.000
_cell.length_c   1.000
_cell.angle_alpha   90.00
_cell.angle_beta   90.00
_cell.angle_gamma   90.00
#
_symmetry.space_group_name_H-M   'P 1'
#
loop_
_entity.id
_entity.type
_entity.pdbx_description
1 polymer ?
#
loop_
_entity_poly.entity_id
_entity_poly.type
_entity_poly.pdbx_seq_one_letter_code
_entity_poly.pdbx_strand_id
1 'polypeptide(L)'
;MKKLVLFLSACALLASAVWVDAAGDAGDPLASLSYLNGEFSQRAEKKIDQALEQSDKDLAERLENGEVGEAAATWQETRLKEGDALHGVTGTGVLLLAGRGRVTYKSGTVVDVTTGAVVPSGTNLTANHRYLTAEDTTAAYTVTSETAVVDYQGQYAFSYSDRPDYNAMAAALKSLHLFKGTFTGYGEGFDLEAAPTRLQALIMFIRVLGEEEQALDWSGTTPFKDIEKGSQAEHYVGYAYEKGYTNGYTATSFKPAGAVNAYQYTEFVLRAMGYSSAA
;
A
#
# COMPACT_ATOMS: atom_id res chain seq x y z
N MET A 1 -13.37 -25.38 11.81
CA MET A 1 -13.53 -25.16 13.26
C MET A 1 -12.20 -24.97 14.00
N LYS A 2 -11.12 -25.74 13.71
CA LYS A 2 -9.82 -25.59 14.41
C LYS A 2 -9.12 -24.24 14.14
N LYS A 3 -9.21 -23.67 12.92
CA LYS A 3 -8.59 -22.38 12.57
C LYS A 3 -9.29 -21.16 13.21
N LEU A 4 -10.60 -21.25 13.45
CA LEU A 4 -11.36 -20.19 14.13
C LEU A 4 -11.05 -20.13 15.64
N VAL A 5 -10.78 -21.27 16.24
CA VAL A 5 -10.39 -21.37 17.67
C VAL A 5 -8.99 -20.78 17.89
N LEU A 6 -8.07 -20.96 16.92
CA LEU A 6 -6.71 -20.41 17.02
C LEU A 6 -6.72 -18.87 16.92
N PHE A 7 -7.57 -18.31 16.05
CA PHE A 7 -7.71 -16.85 15.89
C PHE A 7 -8.35 -16.19 17.12
N LEU A 8 -9.35 -16.83 17.72
CA LEU A 8 -9.97 -16.37 18.96
C LEU A 8 -9.04 -16.50 20.18
N SER A 9 -8.14 -17.50 20.20
CA SER A 9 -7.16 -17.62 21.29
C SER A 9 -6.04 -16.58 21.18
N ALA A 10 -5.61 -16.21 19.97
CA ALA A 10 -4.63 -15.14 19.74
C ALA A 10 -5.21 -13.77 20.15
N CYS A 11 -6.46 -13.49 19.80
CA CYS A 11 -7.13 -12.26 20.24
C CYS A 11 -7.38 -12.22 21.77
N ALA A 12 -7.65 -13.36 22.41
CA ALA A 12 -7.81 -13.42 23.85
C ALA A 12 -6.49 -13.23 24.60
N LEU A 13 -5.35 -13.69 24.05
CA LEU A 13 -4.02 -13.45 24.61
C LEU A 13 -3.56 -11.99 24.48
N LEU A 14 -3.98 -11.29 23.43
CA LEU A 14 -3.73 -9.86 23.29
C LEU A 14 -4.61 -9.02 24.23
N ALA A 15 -5.81 -9.48 24.56
CA ALA A 15 -6.71 -8.79 25.49
C ALA A 15 -6.31 -8.99 26.96
N SER A 16 -5.57 -10.05 27.31
CA SER A 16 -5.16 -10.32 28.70
C SER A 16 -3.84 -9.65 29.10
N ALA A 17 -3.12 -9.00 28.20
CA ALA A 17 -1.82 -8.38 28.47
C ALA A 17 -1.89 -6.87 28.80
N VAL A 18 -3.07 -6.28 28.93
CA VAL A 18 -3.23 -4.85 29.26
C VAL A 18 -4.03 -4.69 30.56
N TRP A 19 -3.53 -5.30 31.64
CA TRP A 19 -3.73 -4.71 32.95
C TRP A 19 -2.50 -3.90 33.26
N VAL A 20 -2.42 -2.71 32.66
CA VAL A 20 -1.52 -1.65 33.14
C VAL A 20 -2.23 -1.04 34.34
N ASP A 21 -1.69 -1.30 35.51
CA ASP A 21 -2.01 -0.52 36.70
C ASP A 21 -1.57 0.91 36.41
N ALA A 22 -2.48 1.72 35.91
CA ALA A 22 -2.26 3.13 35.67
C ALA A 22 -2.26 3.78 37.04
N ALA A 23 -1.08 3.96 37.62
CA ALA A 23 -0.86 4.87 38.74
C ALA A 23 -1.08 6.31 38.26
N GLY A 24 -2.32 6.65 37.94
CA GLY A 24 -2.82 8.00 37.73
C GLY A 24 -3.85 8.29 38.79
N ASP A 25 -3.74 9.42 39.46
CA ASP A 25 -4.76 9.95 40.36
C ASP A 25 -6.09 10.08 39.59
N ALA A 26 -7.22 9.88 40.28
CA ALA A 26 -8.57 9.84 39.69
C ALA A 26 -8.99 11.08 38.88
N GLY A 27 -8.10 12.05 38.69
CA GLY A 27 -8.28 13.27 37.90
C GLY A 27 -7.49 13.40 36.61
N ASP A 28 -6.62 12.43 36.27
CA ASP A 28 -5.82 12.50 35.02
C ASP A 28 -5.94 11.21 34.19
N PRO A 29 -6.92 11.13 33.27
CA PRO A 29 -7.13 9.96 32.43
C PRO A 29 -6.16 9.87 31.25
N LEU A 30 -5.17 10.76 31.09
CA LEU A 30 -4.25 10.79 29.98
C LEU A 30 -2.91 10.18 30.37
N ALA A 31 -2.53 9.07 29.74
CA ALA A 31 -1.16 8.59 29.77
C ALA A 31 -0.22 9.73 29.32
N SER A 32 0.81 10.04 30.12
CA SER A 32 1.71 11.13 29.78
C SER A 32 2.41 10.86 28.45
N LEU A 33 2.53 11.89 27.60
CA LEU A 33 3.28 11.82 26.33
C LEU A 33 4.71 11.27 26.53
N SER A 34 5.32 11.53 27.69
CA SER A 34 6.63 10.99 28.06
C SER A 34 6.62 9.48 28.27
N TYR A 35 5.54 8.91 28.83
CA TYR A 35 5.37 7.47 28.95
C TYR A 35 5.14 6.81 27.60
N LEU A 36 4.28 7.39 26.75
CA LEU A 36 4.00 6.87 25.40
C LEU A 36 5.23 6.93 24.51
N ASN A 37 6.00 8.01 24.55
CA ASN A 37 7.21 8.18 23.73
C ASN A 37 8.48 7.57 24.36
N GLY A 38 8.41 7.08 25.58
CA GLY A 38 9.53 6.49 26.32
C GLY A 38 9.37 4.98 26.53
N GLU A 39 9.02 4.58 27.73
CA GLU A 39 9.00 3.16 28.13
C GLU A 39 8.01 2.31 27.34
N PHE A 40 6.85 2.85 26.97
CA PHE A 40 5.84 2.11 26.20
C PHE A 40 6.34 1.83 24.77
N SER A 41 6.86 2.85 24.08
CA SER A 41 7.41 2.67 22.73
C SER A 41 8.55 1.67 22.72
N GLN A 42 9.50 1.80 23.67
CA GLN A 42 10.63 0.87 23.76
C GLN A 42 10.20 -0.57 24.08
N ARG A 43 9.18 -0.76 24.92
CA ARG A 43 8.64 -2.09 25.20
C ARG A 43 7.85 -2.67 24.03
N ALA A 44 7.13 -1.82 23.30
CA ALA A 44 6.40 -2.24 22.10
C ALA A 44 7.38 -2.61 20.98
N GLU A 45 8.39 -1.77 20.70
CA GLU A 45 9.45 -2.03 19.74
C GLU A 45 10.16 -3.35 20.06
N LYS A 46 10.61 -3.53 21.31
CA LYS A 46 11.29 -4.76 21.71
C LYS A 46 10.42 -6.01 21.55
N LYS A 47 9.11 -5.93 21.82
CA LYS A 47 8.20 -7.06 21.59
C LYS A 47 7.96 -7.33 20.12
N ILE A 48 7.89 -6.30 19.31
CA ILE A 48 7.76 -6.40 17.86
C ILE A 48 9.04 -7.04 17.29
N ASP A 49 10.21 -6.55 17.65
CA ASP A 49 11.50 -7.09 17.20
C ASP A 49 11.66 -8.56 17.58
N GLN A 50 11.30 -8.93 18.81
CA GLN A 50 11.34 -10.34 19.25
C GLN A 50 10.36 -11.23 18.47
N ALA A 51 9.17 -10.73 18.15
CA ALA A 51 8.19 -11.47 17.36
C ALA A 51 8.65 -11.62 15.90
N LEU A 52 9.28 -10.59 15.33
CA LEU A 52 9.86 -10.63 14.01
C LEU A 52 11.05 -11.61 13.95
N GLU A 53 12.00 -11.50 14.87
CA GLU A 53 13.13 -12.45 14.94
C GLU A 53 12.68 -13.91 15.07
N GLN A 54 11.63 -14.16 15.85
CA GLN A 54 11.08 -15.51 15.99
C GLN A 54 10.42 -15.98 14.70
N SER A 55 9.63 -15.11 14.06
CA SER A 55 8.99 -15.41 12.78
C SER A 55 10.01 -15.68 11.69
N ASP A 56 11.08 -14.89 11.63
CA ASP A 56 12.16 -15.07 10.67
C ASP A 56 12.94 -16.37 10.88
N LYS A 57 13.18 -16.75 12.14
CA LYS A 57 13.79 -18.04 12.47
C LYS A 57 12.90 -19.22 12.10
N ASP A 58 11.63 -19.16 12.46
CA ASP A 58 10.66 -20.21 12.12
C ASP A 58 10.52 -20.37 10.60
N LEU A 59 10.56 -19.26 9.87
CA LEU A 59 10.51 -19.27 8.39
C LEU A 59 11.81 -19.85 7.82
N ALA A 60 12.97 -19.44 8.33
CA ALA A 60 14.28 -19.97 7.89
C ALA A 60 14.41 -21.47 8.14
N GLU A 61 13.99 -21.95 9.34
CA GLU A 61 13.97 -23.38 9.67
C GLU A 61 13.02 -24.16 8.75
N ARG A 62 11.84 -23.63 8.43
CA ARG A 62 10.90 -24.27 7.51
C ARG A 62 11.42 -24.31 6.08
N LEU A 63 12.16 -23.28 5.64
CA LEU A 63 12.82 -23.26 4.34
C LEU A 63 13.99 -24.25 4.28
N GLU A 64 14.83 -24.34 5.36
CA GLU A 64 15.95 -25.28 5.44
C GLU A 64 15.50 -26.73 5.51
N ASN A 65 14.36 -27.00 6.17
CA ASN A 65 13.79 -28.35 6.30
C ASN A 65 12.99 -28.81 5.05
N GLY A 66 12.91 -27.97 4.00
CA GLY A 66 12.12 -28.25 2.80
C GLY A 66 10.61 -28.23 3.05
N GLU A 67 10.17 -27.78 4.21
CA GLU A 67 8.78 -27.43 4.50
C GLU A 67 8.44 -26.10 3.82
N VAL A 68 8.58 -26.08 2.51
CA VAL A 68 8.16 -24.92 1.73
C VAL A 68 6.64 -24.85 1.86
N GLY A 69 6.19 -23.67 2.20
CA GLY A 69 4.78 -23.37 2.45
C GLY A 69 3.82 -23.86 1.37
N GLU A 70 2.73 -23.20 1.23
CA GLU A 70 1.66 -23.56 0.32
C GLU A 70 2.15 -23.71 -1.14
N ALA A 71 1.54 -24.63 -1.89
CA ALA A 71 1.79 -24.78 -3.32
C ALA A 71 0.63 -24.16 -4.11
N ALA A 72 0.92 -23.19 -4.97
CA ALA A 72 -0.03 -22.64 -5.91
C ALA A 72 0.02 -23.45 -7.22
N ALA A 73 -0.95 -24.33 -7.43
CA ALA A 73 -1.05 -25.14 -8.65
C ALA A 73 -1.34 -24.28 -9.90
N THR A 74 -2.00 -23.14 -9.72
CA THR A 74 -2.31 -22.14 -10.75
C THR A 74 -1.73 -20.80 -10.36
N TRP A 75 -1.59 -19.89 -11.32
CA TRP A 75 -1.18 -18.51 -11.06
C TRP A 75 -2.12 -17.86 -10.06
N GLN A 76 -1.53 -17.26 -9.03
CA GLN A 76 -2.21 -16.50 -8.00
C GLN A 76 -1.66 -15.07 -8.02
N GLU A 77 -2.55 -14.09 -7.85
CA GLU A 77 -2.18 -12.68 -7.73
C GLU A 77 -2.15 -12.25 -6.26
N THR A 78 -1.16 -11.45 -5.90
CA THR A 78 -1.09 -10.82 -4.58
C THR A 78 -0.53 -9.40 -4.66
N ARG A 79 -0.89 -8.58 -3.68
CA ARG A 79 -0.29 -7.28 -3.43
C ARG A 79 0.68 -7.37 -2.26
N LEU A 80 1.86 -6.82 -2.47
CA LEU A 80 2.93 -6.79 -1.48
C LEU A 80 3.36 -5.35 -1.23
N LYS A 81 3.93 -5.08 -0.06
CA LYS A 81 4.49 -3.78 0.31
C LYS A 81 6.01 -3.81 0.31
N GLU A 82 6.63 -2.65 0.45
CA GLU A 82 8.09 -2.53 0.51
C GLU A 82 8.70 -3.45 1.56
N GLY A 83 9.71 -4.20 1.16
CA GLY A 83 10.43 -5.15 2.00
C GLY A 83 9.79 -6.52 2.13
N ASP A 84 8.53 -6.71 1.73
CA ASP A 84 7.94 -8.05 1.64
C ASP A 84 8.68 -8.86 0.59
N ALA A 85 8.82 -10.15 0.82
CA ALA A 85 9.45 -11.05 -0.13
C ALA A 85 8.63 -12.33 -0.34
N LEU A 86 8.58 -12.77 -1.60
CA LEU A 86 8.17 -14.09 -1.99
C LEU A 86 9.43 -14.97 -2.10
N HIS A 87 9.49 -16.01 -1.32
CA HIS A 87 10.52 -17.04 -1.39
C HIS A 87 10.02 -18.19 -2.26
N GLY A 88 10.77 -18.52 -3.31
CA GLY A 88 10.44 -19.59 -4.23
C GLY A 88 11.59 -20.58 -4.33
N VAL A 89 11.25 -21.85 -4.50
CA VAL A 89 12.19 -22.95 -4.79
C VAL A 89 12.16 -23.31 -6.26
N THR A 90 12.94 -24.28 -6.66
CA THR A 90 12.95 -24.83 -8.04
C THR A 90 11.54 -25.06 -8.56
N GLY A 91 11.24 -24.47 -9.73
CA GLY A 91 9.95 -24.53 -10.37
C GLY A 91 8.97 -23.41 -10.00
N THR A 92 9.30 -22.56 -9.03
CA THR A 92 8.48 -21.39 -8.71
C THR A 92 8.58 -20.36 -9.84
N GLY A 93 7.43 -19.99 -10.37
CA GLY A 93 7.27 -18.89 -11.33
C GLY A 93 6.81 -17.62 -10.64
N VAL A 94 7.39 -16.48 -11.03
CA VAL A 94 7.03 -15.15 -10.52
C VAL A 94 6.88 -14.19 -11.70
N LEU A 95 5.84 -13.37 -11.70
CA LEU A 95 5.59 -12.32 -12.68
C LEU A 95 5.34 -11.01 -11.93
N LEU A 96 6.20 -10.03 -12.11
CA LEU A 96 5.99 -8.69 -11.56
C LEU A 96 5.05 -7.93 -12.50
N LEU A 97 3.81 -7.67 -12.08
CA LEU A 97 2.81 -6.93 -12.87
C LEU A 97 2.99 -5.41 -12.71
N ALA A 98 3.21 -4.96 -11.49
CA ALA A 98 3.40 -3.53 -11.19
C ALA A 98 4.33 -3.32 -10.00
N GLY A 99 4.90 -2.13 -9.88
CA GLY A 99 5.85 -1.80 -8.84
C GLY A 99 7.29 -2.15 -9.22
N ARG A 100 8.14 -2.33 -8.21
CA ARG A 100 9.56 -2.70 -8.36
C ARG A 100 9.92 -3.80 -7.38
N GLY A 101 10.81 -4.69 -7.82
CA GLY A 101 11.34 -5.77 -7.00
C GLY A 101 12.77 -6.11 -7.37
N ARG A 102 13.38 -6.92 -6.54
CA ARG A 102 14.74 -7.46 -6.73
C ARG A 102 14.74 -8.94 -6.42
N VAL A 103 15.45 -9.72 -7.21
CA VAL A 103 15.70 -11.14 -6.92
C VAL A 103 17.06 -11.34 -6.28
N THR A 104 17.11 -12.18 -5.24
CA THR A 104 18.36 -12.60 -4.59
C THR A 104 18.36 -14.10 -4.35
N TYR A 105 19.52 -14.74 -4.46
CA TYR A 105 19.73 -16.15 -4.17
C TYR A 105 21.22 -16.39 -3.88
N LYS A 106 21.53 -17.47 -3.14
CA LYS A 106 22.92 -17.82 -2.78
C LYS A 106 23.60 -18.72 -3.82
N SER A 107 22.86 -19.67 -4.38
CA SER A 107 23.32 -20.67 -5.35
C SER A 107 22.23 -20.97 -6.34
N GLY A 108 22.58 -21.59 -7.46
CA GLY A 108 21.66 -21.98 -8.51
C GLY A 108 21.44 -20.88 -9.53
N THR A 109 20.23 -20.80 -10.09
CA THR A 109 19.93 -19.94 -11.25
C THR A 109 18.47 -19.46 -11.21
N VAL A 110 18.26 -18.20 -11.54
CA VAL A 110 16.95 -17.65 -11.90
C VAL A 110 16.98 -17.25 -13.37
N VAL A 111 15.92 -17.55 -14.10
CA VAL A 111 15.80 -17.27 -15.54
C VAL A 111 14.64 -16.30 -15.75
N ASP A 112 14.90 -15.24 -16.48
CA ASP A 112 13.84 -14.42 -17.09
C ASP A 112 13.29 -15.15 -18.32
N VAL A 113 12.14 -15.80 -18.16
CA VAL A 113 11.51 -16.60 -19.23
C VAL A 113 11.05 -15.73 -20.39
N THR A 114 10.77 -14.46 -20.15
CA THR A 114 10.34 -13.52 -21.19
C THR A 114 11.45 -13.22 -22.19
N THR A 115 12.70 -13.13 -21.71
CA THR A 115 13.87 -12.85 -22.55
C THR A 115 14.76 -14.07 -22.80
N GLY A 116 14.58 -15.13 -22.04
CA GLY A 116 15.45 -16.31 -22.04
C GLY A 116 16.81 -16.10 -21.35
N ALA A 117 16.98 -15.00 -20.64
CA ALA A 117 18.25 -14.64 -20.01
C ALA A 117 18.36 -15.16 -18.57
N VAL A 118 19.58 -15.54 -18.18
CA VAL A 118 19.89 -15.77 -16.76
C VAL A 118 19.93 -14.43 -16.01
N VAL A 119 19.29 -14.39 -14.86
CA VAL A 119 19.16 -13.19 -14.02
C VAL A 119 20.12 -13.30 -12.84
N PRO A 120 21.21 -12.53 -12.77
CA PRO A 120 22.13 -12.56 -11.63
C PRO A 120 21.45 -12.19 -10.30
N SER A 121 21.91 -12.81 -9.21
CA SER A 121 21.47 -12.45 -7.85
C SER A 121 21.73 -10.96 -7.58
N GLY A 122 20.75 -10.26 -6.99
CA GLY A 122 20.78 -8.83 -6.75
C GLY A 122 20.24 -7.97 -7.89
N THR A 123 19.75 -8.58 -8.98
CA THR A 123 19.18 -7.85 -10.13
C THR A 123 17.78 -7.34 -9.82
N ASN A 124 17.47 -6.13 -10.26
CA ASN A 124 16.12 -5.60 -10.22
C ASN A 124 15.24 -6.31 -11.26
N LEU A 125 14.00 -6.60 -10.88
CA LEU A 125 13.01 -7.20 -11.76
C LEU A 125 12.47 -6.14 -12.74
N THR A 126 12.18 -6.58 -13.95
CA THR A 126 11.48 -5.78 -14.96
C THR A 126 9.98 -6.09 -14.89
N ALA A 127 9.14 -5.08 -14.87
CA ALA A 127 7.68 -5.26 -14.88
C ALA A 127 7.22 -5.96 -16.17
N ASN A 128 6.21 -6.80 -16.04
CA ASN A 128 5.65 -7.67 -17.09
C ASN A 128 6.62 -8.74 -17.61
N HIS A 129 7.69 -9.02 -16.85
CA HIS A 129 8.58 -10.14 -17.12
C HIS A 129 8.30 -11.30 -16.17
N ARG A 130 8.33 -12.51 -16.73
CA ARG A 130 8.16 -13.77 -15.99
C ARG A 130 9.52 -14.35 -15.62
N TYR A 131 9.69 -14.63 -14.34
CA TYR A 131 10.89 -15.23 -13.77
C TYR A 131 10.60 -16.65 -13.33
N LEU A 132 11.57 -17.55 -13.51
CA LEU A 132 11.52 -18.94 -13.07
C LEU A 132 12.72 -19.21 -12.18
N THR A 133 12.45 -19.69 -10.97
CA THR A 133 13.47 -20.25 -10.09
C THR A 133 13.89 -21.61 -10.66
N ALA A 134 15.12 -21.72 -11.15
CA ALA A 134 15.64 -22.92 -11.82
C ALA A 134 16.26 -23.93 -10.81
N GLU A 135 16.99 -24.89 -11.32
CA GLU A 135 17.52 -26.03 -10.55
C GLU A 135 18.32 -25.60 -9.32
N ASP A 136 18.13 -26.32 -8.22
CA ASP A 136 18.85 -26.17 -6.94
C ASP A 136 18.90 -24.74 -6.41
N THR A 137 17.83 -23.98 -6.68
CA THR A 137 17.74 -22.58 -6.32
C THR A 137 16.63 -22.35 -5.31
N THR A 138 16.95 -21.62 -4.25
CA THR A 138 15.98 -20.91 -3.41
C THR A 138 16.20 -19.42 -3.62
N ALA A 139 15.21 -18.75 -4.19
CA ALA A 139 15.30 -17.33 -4.51
C ALA A 139 14.29 -16.53 -3.67
N ALA A 140 14.71 -15.32 -3.27
CA ALA A 140 13.83 -14.33 -2.68
C ALA A 140 13.55 -13.21 -3.68
N TYR A 141 12.29 -12.96 -3.95
CA TYR A 141 11.79 -11.88 -4.80
C TYR A 141 11.25 -10.77 -3.89
N THR A 142 12.09 -9.80 -3.57
CA THR A 142 11.79 -8.76 -2.58
C THR A 142 11.26 -7.50 -3.25
N VAL A 143 10.16 -6.96 -2.74
CA VAL A 143 9.57 -5.70 -3.20
C VAL A 143 10.42 -4.51 -2.75
N THR A 144 10.70 -3.58 -3.67
CA THR A 144 11.53 -2.39 -3.44
C THR A 144 10.79 -1.06 -3.71
N SER A 145 9.54 -1.13 -4.13
CA SER A 145 8.60 0.02 -4.19
C SER A 145 7.66 -0.02 -2.99
N GLU A 146 6.96 1.06 -2.71
CA GLU A 146 5.99 1.14 -1.62
C GLU A 146 4.91 0.06 -1.71
N THR A 147 4.49 -0.26 -2.94
CA THR A 147 3.58 -1.36 -3.26
C THR A 147 4.02 -2.06 -4.54
N ALA A 148 3.62 -3.32 -4.70
CA ALA A 148 3.78 -4.09 -5.93
C ALA A 148 2.62 -5.07 -6.11
N VAL A 149 2.35 -5.45 -7.36
CA VAL A 149 1.46 -6.54 -7.73
C VAL A 149 2.28 -7.65 -8.35
N VAL A 150 2.13 -8.84 -7.83
CA VAL A 150 2.93 -10.01 -8.20
C VAL A 150 2.02 -11.20 -8.42
N ASP A 151 2.16 -11.83 -9.59
CA ASP A 151 1.62 -13.17 -9.82
C ASP A 151 2.68 -14.21 -9.49
N TYR A 152 2.25 -15.34 -8.94
CA TYR A 152 3.14 -16.44 -8.59
C TYR A 152 2.47 -17.80 -8.80
N GLN A 153 3.29 -18.80 -9.04
CA GLN A 153 2.90 -20.20 -9.18
C GLN A 153 4.02 -21.11 -8.69
N GLY A 154 3.68 -22.27 -8.16
CA GLY A 154 4.64 -23.25 -7.64
C GLY A 154 4.71 -23.22 -6.12
N GLN A 155 5.78 -23.73 -5.55
CA GLN A 155 5.98 -23.73 -4.09
C GLN A 155 6.57 -22.39 -3.65
N TYR A 156 5.95 -21.79 -2.63
CA TYR A 156 6.30 -20.47 -2.15
C TYR A 156 6.13 -20.30 -0.65
N ALA A 157 6.77 -19.29 -0.11
CA ALA A 157 6.50 -18.74 1.20
C ALA A 157 6.61 -17.21 1.14
N PHE A 158 5.85 -16.50 1.98
CA PHE A 158 5.99 -15.07 2.12
C PHE A 158 6.70 -14.71 3.41
N SER A 159 7.59 -13.72 3.35
CA SER A 159 8.03 -12.97 4.51
C SER A 159 7.52 -11.53 4.40
N TYR A 160 7.05 -10.99 5.53
CA TYR A 160 6.44 -9.68 5.58
C TYR A 160 7.31 -8.71 6.36
N SER A 161 7.48 -7.51 5.82
CA SER A 161 8.22 -6.42 6.45
C SER A 161 7.35 -5.65 7.46
N ASP A 162 7.98 -4.83 8.26
CA ASP A 162 7.35 -3.87 9.19
C ASP A 162 7.00 -2.52 8.53
N ARG A 163 7.21 -2.39 7.23
CA ARG A 163 6.93 -1.16 6.48
C ARG A 163 5.43 -0.83 6.45
N PRO A 164 5.06 0.45 6.29
CA PRO A 164 3.66 0.85 6.17
C PRO A 164 2.95 0.08 5.05
N ASP A 165 1.77 -0.43 5.36
CA ASP A 165 0.94 -1.17 4.41
C ASP A 165 -0.07 -0.25 3.72
N TYR A 166 0.35 0.36 2.61
CA TYR A 166 -0.53 1.21 1.80
C TYR A 166 -1.64 0.41 1.12
N ASN A 167 -1.47 -0.90 0.88
CA ASN A 167 -2.54 -1.75 0.34
C ASN A 167 -3.68 -1.88 1.36
N ALA A 168 -3.37 -2.15 2.62
CA ALA A 168 -4.36 -2.21 3.69
C ALA A 168 -5.04 -0.85 3.92
N MET A 169 -4.27 0.26 3.84
CA MET A 169 -4.83 1.62 3.93
C MET A 169 -5.79 1.90 2.78
N ALA A 170 -5.45 1.55 1.53
CA ALA A 170 -6.31 1.71 0.38
C ALA A 170 -7.59 0.87 0.49
N ALA A 171 -7.49 -0.38 0.98
CA ALA A 171 -8.63 -1.24 1.24
C ALA A 171 -9.58 -0.62 2.29
N ALA A 172 -9.03 -0.06 3.37
CA ALA A 172 -9.81 0.67 4.37
C ALA A 172 -10.52 1.89 3.79
N LEU A 173 -9.83 2.72 2.99
CA LEU A 173 -10.44 3.88 2.33
C LEU A 173 -11.51 3.46 1.33
N LYS A 174 -11.33 2.34 0.62
CA LYS A 174 -12.32 1.77 -0.29
C LYS A 174 -13.58 1.32 0.45
N SER A 175 -13.44 0.67 1.61
CA SER A 175 -14.57 0.25 2.44
C SER A 175 -15.39 1.43 2.99
N LEU A 176 -14.75 2.57 3.17
CA LEU A 176 -15.37 3.84 3.57
C LEU A 176 -15.92 4.65 2.38
N HIS A 177 -15.87 4.14 1.16
CA HIS A 177 -16.24 4.82 -0.08
C HIS A 177 -15.45 6.11 -0.39
N LEU A 178 -14.35 6.35 0.31
CA LEU A 178 -13.46 7.49 0.10
C LEU A 178 -12.51 7.28 -1.09
N PHE A 179 -12.23 6.02 -1.41
CA PHE A 179 -11.40 5.59 -2.53
C PHE A 179 -12.15 4.56 -3.38
N LYS A 180 -12.34 4.83 -4.66
CA LYS A 180 -13.05 3.90 -5.57
C LYS A 180 -12.08 3.00 -6.34
N GLY A 181 -10.82 3.39 -6.43
CA GLY A 181 -9.80 2.71 -7.23
C GLY A 181 -9.98 2.93 -8.73
N THR A 182 -9.02 2.43 -9.49
CA THR A 182 -9.04 2.42 -10.96
C THR A 182 -8.81 0.99 -11.42
N PHE A 183 -9.61 0.49 -12.36
CA PHE A 183 -9.38 -0.83 -12.92
C PHE A 183 -8.18 -0.76 -13.88
N THR A 184 -7.12 -1.49 -13.56
CA THR A 184 -5.87 -1.54 -14.33
C THR A 184 -5.65 -2.87 -15.04
N GLY A 185 -6.57 -3.85 -14.84
CA GLY A 185 -6.45 -5.20 -15.37
C GLY A 185 -5.74 -6.17 -14.42
N TYR A 186 -5.21 -5.68 -13.31
CA TYR A 186 -4.60 -6.46 -12.23
C TYR A 186 -4.85 -5.77 -10.88
N GLY A 187 -4.73 -6.55 -9.81
CA GLY A 187 -5.03 -6.09 -8.46
C GLY A 187 -6.53 -5.76 -8.28
N GLU A 188 -6.91 -5.40 -7.11
CA GLU A 188 -8.30 -5.08 -6.77
C GLU A 188 -8.72 -3.65 -7.16
N GLY A 189 -8.12 -3.07 -8.18
CA GLY A 189 -8.41 -1.71 -8.67
C GLY A 189 -7.82 -0.61 -7.80
N PHE A 190 -6.66 -0.84 -7.21
CA PHE A 190 -6.00 0.18 -6.41
C PHE A 190 -5.02 1.02 -7.20
N ASP A 191 -4.40 0.66 -8.22
CA ASP A 191 -3.42 1.43 -9.01
C ASP A 191 -2.50 2.33 -8.15
N LEU A 192 -2.01 1.74 -7.03
CA LEU A 192 -1.17 2.48 -6.07
C LEU A 192 0.26 2.72 -6.60
N GLU A 193 0.62 2.04 -7.67
CA GLU A 193 1.93 2.12 -8.34
C GLU A 193 2.02 3.34 -9.27
N ALA A 194 0.87 3.94 -9.60
CA ALA A 194 0.80 5.15 -10.42
C ALA A 194 0.61 6.41 -9.55
N ALA A 195 1.27 7.48 -9.94
CA ALA A 195 1.01 8.78 -9.32
C ALA A 195 -0.42 9.25 -9.64
N PRO A 196 -1.22 9.69 -8.65
CA PRO A 196 -2.56 10.17 -8.89
C PRO A 196 -2.54 11.43 -9.77
N THR A 197 -3.54 11.54 -10.62
CA THR A 197 -3.76 12.79 -11.36
C THR A 197 -4.33 13.87 -10.42
N ARG A 198 -4.19 15.12 -10.82
CA ARG A 198 -4.72 16.26 -10.07
C ARG A 198 -6.24 16.19 -9.91
N LEU A 199 -6.96 15.69 -10.92
CA LEU A 199 -8.40 15.46 -10.84
C LEU A 199 -8.75 14.33 -9.85
N GLN A 200 -8.05 13.21 -9.90
CA GLN A 200 -8.28 12.10 -8.97
C GLN A 200 -8.04 12.52 -7.51
N ALA A 201 -6.97 13.28 -7.28
CA ALA A 201 -6.66 13.81 -5.95
C ALA A 201 -7.74 14.77 -5.43
N LEU A 202 -8.26 15.65 -6.31
CA LEU A 202 -9.34 16.57 -5.95
C LEU A 202 -10.64 15.81 -5.64
N ILE A 203 -11.01 14.83 -6.45
CA ILE A 203 -12.22 14.00 -6.21
C ILE A 203 -12.10 13.27 -4.86
N MET A 204 -10.95 12.66 -4.59
CA MET A 204 -10.72 11.98 -3.32
C MET A 204 -10.80 12.95 -2.14
N PHE A 205 -10.26 14.15 -2.28
CA PHE A 205 -10.33 15.20 -1.28
C PHE A 205 -11.79 15.62 -0.97
N ILE A 206 -12.61 15.85 -1.99
CA ILE A 206 -14.04 16.21 -1.84
C ILE A 206 -14.81 15.08 -1.13
N ARG A 207 -14.49 13.81 -1.43
CA ARG A 207 -15.06 12.65 -0.72
C ARG A 207 -14.69 12.62 0.75
N VAL A 208 -13.44 12.89 1.07
CA VAL A 208 -12.99 12.99 2.48
C VAL A 208 -13.72 14.08 3.25
N LEU A 209 -14.10 15.19 2.58
CA LEU A 209 -14.93 16.23 3.18
C LEU A 209 -16.41 15.84 3.32
N GLY A 210 -16.84 14.72 2.71
CA GLY A 210 -18.25 14.31 2.68
C GLY A 210 -19.13 15.14 1.73
N GLU A 211 -18.53 15.82 0.77
CA GLU A 211 -19.19 16.80 -0.11
C GLU A 211 -19.38 16.28 -1.55
N GLU A 212 -19.26 14.95 -1.77
CA GLU A 212 -19.35 14.38 -3.14
C GLU A 212 -20.72 14.65 -3.78
N GLU A 213 -21.83 14.52 -3.02
CA GLU A 213 -23.17 14.77 -3.55
C GLU A 213 -23.35 16.22 -3.99
N GLN A 214 -22.91 17.17 -3.17
CA GLN A 214 -22.98 18.58 -3.49
C GLN A 214 -22.13 18.94 -4.72
N ALA A 215 -20.96 18.30 -4.87
CA ALA A 215 -20.11 18.48 -6.03
C ALA A 215 -20.76 17.93 -7.30
N LEU A 216 -21.41 16.76 -7.23
CA LEU A 216 -22.10 16.16 -8.38
C LEU A 216 -23.32 16.95 -8.82
N ASP A 217 -24.04 17.60 -7.89
CA ASP A 217 -25.20 18.46 -8.14
C ASP A 217 -24.81 19.87 -8.60
N TRP A 218 -23.52 20.21 -8.58
CA TRP A 218 -23.07 21.53 -8.99
C TRP A 218 -23.34 21.81 -10.48
N SER A 219 -23.86 23.01 -10.80
CA SER A 219 -24.31 23.38 -12.14
C SER A 219 -23.81 24.77 -12.60
N GLY A 220 -22.71 25.26 -12.06
CA GLY A 220 -22.12 26.53 -12.42
C GLY A 220 -21.28 26.49 -13.69
N THR A 221 -20.37 27.44 -13.81
CA THR A 221 -19.36 27.49 -14.87
C THR A 221 -17.97 27.61 -14.27
N THR A 222 -17.00 26.93 -14.85
CA THR A 222 -15.58 26.98 -14.44
C THR A 222 -14.78 27.87 -15.40
N PRO A 223 -13.76 28.61 -14.92
CA PRO A 223 -12.88 29.38 -15.79
C PRO A 223 -11.86 28.51 -16.57
N PHE A 224 -11.78 27.21 -16.25
CA PHE A 224 -10.75 26.32 -16.78
C PHE A 224 -11.12 25.78 -18.16
N LYS A 225 -10.29 26.10 -19.16
CA LYS A 225 -10.52 25.75 -20.57
C LYS A 225 -10.16 24.29 -20.89
N ASP A 226 -9.41 23.63 -20.02
CA ASP A 226 -8.97 22.25 -20.12
C ASP A 226 -9.87 21.26 -19.37
N ILE A 227 -11.03 21.72 -18.94
CA ILE A 227 -12.12 20.91 -18.40
C ILE A 227 -13.23 20.85 -19.44
N GLU A 228 -13.61 19.64 -19.83
CA GLU A 228 -14.69 19.40 -20.78
C GLU A 228 -16.05 19.80 -20.18
N LYS A 229 -16.78 20.65 -20.89
CA LYS A 229 -18.10 21.12 -20.46
C LYS A 229 -19.12 19.98 -20.42
N GLY A 230 -19.93 19.94 -19.36
CA GLY A 230 -20.92 18.90 -19.14
C GLY A 230 -20.31 17.57 -18.67
N SER A 231 -18.98 17.51 -18.47
CA SER A 231 -18.32 16.32 -17.93
C SER A 231 -18.45 16.25 -16.41
N GLN A 232 -18.35 15.05 -15.86
CA GLN A 232 -18.29 14.85 -14.41
C GLN A 232 -17.09 15.60 -13.79
N ALA A 233 -15.99 15.77 -14.52
CA ALA A 233 -14.84 16.56 -14.10
C ALA A 233 -15.20 18.03 -13.87
N GLU A 234 -16.09 18.59 -14.70
CA GLU A 234 -16.54 19.99 -14.55
C GLU A 234 -17.29 20.18 -13.23
N HIS A 235 -18.13 19.25 -12.83
CA HIS A 235 -18.85 19.31 -11.57
C HIS A 235 -17.90 19.37 -10.38
N TYR A 236 -16.94 18.46 -10.28
CA TYR A 236 -15.97 18.44 -9.19
C TYR A 236 -15.06 19.67 -9.18
N VAL A 237 -14.52 20.03 -10.34
CA VAL A 237 -13.56 21.13 -10.44
C VAL A 237 -14.25 22.48 -10.25
N GLY A 238 -15.45 22.65 -10.81
CA GLY A 238 -16.25 23.87 -10.65
C GLY A 238 -16.70 24.07 -9.21
N TYR A 239 -17.20 23.01 -8.57
CA TYR A 239 -17.55 23.02 -7.15
C TYR A 239 -16.35 23.44 -6.28
N ALA A 240 -15.20 22.79 -6.48
CA ALA A 240 -14.00 23.10 -5.72
C ALA A 240 -13.49 24.53 -5.95
N TYR A 241 -13.65 25.05 -7.16
CA TYR A 241 -13.30 26.44 -7.47
C TYR A 241 -14.25 27.42 -6.77
N GLU A 242 -15.54 27.18 -6.80
CA GLU A 242 -16.54 28.01 -6.12
C GLU A 242 -16.36 28.02 -4.60
N LYS A 243 -16.04 26.86 -4.01
CA LYS A 243 -15.71 26.72 -2.59
C LYS A 243 -14.35 27.29 -2.21
N GLY A 244 -13.53 27.68 -3.17
CA GLY A 244 -12.19 28.20 -2.93
C GLY A 244 -11.15 27.14 -2.59
N TYR A 245 -11.45 25.84 -2.77
CA TYR A 245 -10.52 24.73 -2.52
C TYR A 245 -9.39 24.69 -3.55
N THR A 246 -9.61 25.25 -4.73
CA THR A 246 -8.61 25.39 -5.77
C THR A 246 -8.75 26.70 -6.53
N ASN A 247 -7.62 27.27 -6.95
CA ASN A 247 -7.58 28.39 -7.92
C ASN A 247 -7.11 27.92 -9.32
N GLY A 248 -7.06 26.59 -9.52
CA GLY A 248 -6.51 26.01 -10.74
C GLY A 248 -4.99 25.82 -10.68
N TYR A 249 -4.41 25.39 -11.79
CA TYR A 249 -2.97 25.41 -12.02
C TYR A 249 -2.50 26.78 -12.52
N THR A 250 -3.35 27.41 -13.34
CA THR A 250 -3.31 28.82 -13.74
C THR A 250 -4.74 29.37 -13.66
N ALA A 251 -4.91 30.66 -13.90
CA ALA A 251 -6.25 31.29 -13.93
C ALA A 251 -7.23 30.66 -14.93
N THR A 252 -6.76 29.94 -15.94
CA THR A 252 -7.58 29.33 -17.00
C THR A 252 -7.31 27.85 -17.27
N SER A 253 -6.50 27.20 -16.45
CA SER A 253 -6.15 25.78 -16.60
C SER A 253 -6.14 25.09 -15.22
N PHE A 254 -6.75 23.92 -15.13
CA PHE A 254 -6.73 23.06 -13.94
C PHE A 254 -5.67 21.96 -14.02
N LYS A 255 -5.32 21.49 -15.23
CA LYS A 255 -4.46 20.34 -15.53
C LYS A 255 -4.98 19.02 -14.95
N PRO A 256 -6.19 18.57 -15.35
CA PRO A 256 -6.85 17.40 -14.75
C PRO A 256 -6.03 16.11 -14.82
N ALA A 257 -5.35 15.86 -15.94
CA ALA A 257 -4.52 14.67 -16.18
C ALA A 257 -3.07 14.82 -15.69
N GLY A 258 -2.67 15.98 -15.19
CA GLY A 258 -1.32 16.19 -14.65
C GLY A 258 -1.14 15.45 -13.32
N ALA A 259 0.04 14.87 -13.08
CA ALA A 259 0.35 14.29 -11.77
C ALA A 259 0.28 15.38 -10.68
N VAL A 260 -0.28 15.02 -9.52
CA VAL A 260 -0.32 15.89 -8.35
C VAL A 260 0.87 15.56 -7.44
N ASN A 261 1.49 16.56 -6.88
CA ASN A 261 2.50 16.38 -5.83
C ASN A 261 1.93 16.72 -4.43
N ALA A 262 2.68 16.39 -3.38
CA ALA A 262 2.25 16.60 -2.01
C ALA A 262 1.92 18.07 -1.70
N TYR A 263 2.69 19.03 -2.23
CA TYR A 263 2.43 20.47 -2.03
C TYR A 263 1.10 20.90 -2.62
N GLN A 264 0.78 20.43 -3.84
CA GLN A 264 -0.48 20.75 -4.52
C GLN A 264 -1.69 20.11 -3.82
N TYR A 265 -1.53 18.91 -3.27
CA TYR A 265 -2.59 18.28 -2.46
C TYR A 265 -2.79 19.01 -1.13
N THR A 266 -1.70 19.36 -0.45
CA THR A 266 -1.74 20.14 0.79
C THR A 266 -2.39 21.51 0.58
N GLU A 267 -2.23 22.13 -0.60
CA GLU A 267 -2.92 23.38 -0.94
C GLU A 267 -4.45 23.22 -0.90
N PHE A 268 -5.01 22.12 -1.43
CA PHE A 268 -6.45 21.87 -1.31
C PHE A 268 -6.90 21.81 0.15
N VAL A 269 -6.15 21.10 0.98
CA VAL A 269 -6.44 20.94 2.42
C VAL A 269 -6.39 22.29 3.12
N LEU A 270 -5.32 23.05 2.95
CA LEU A 270 -5.14 24.36 3.60
C LEU A 270 -6.25 25.35 3.20
N ARG A 271 -6.62 25.38 1.91
CA ARG A 271 -7.69 26.25 1.43
C ARG A 271 -9.05 25.87 2.03
N ALA A 272 -9.36 24.58 2.13
CA ALA A 272 -10.59 24.12 2.78
C ALA A 272 -10.63 24.47 4.29
N MET A 273 -9.45 24.57 4.93
CA MET A 273 -9.32 25.06 6.30
C MET A 273 -9.40 26.60 6.44
N GLY A 274 -9.60 27.33 5.33
CA GLY A 274 -9.70 28.79 5.31
C GLY A 274 -8.37 29.54 5.17
N TYR A 275 -7.27 28.83 4.95
CA TYR A 275 -5.98 29.48 4.66
C TYR A 275 -5.93 29.91 3.19
N SER A 276 -5.68 31.19 2.94
CA SER A 276 -5.33 31.68 1.59
C SER A 276 -3.82 31.71 1.43
N SER A 277 -3.28 31.35 0.26
CA SER A 277 -1.92 31.73 -0.06
C SER A 277 -1.82 33.25 0.04
N ALA A 278 -0.96 33.76 0.92
CA ALA A 278 -0.59 35.18 0.87
C ALA A 278 -0.06 35.47 -0.54
N ALA A 279 -0.62 36.50 -1.18
CA ALA A 279 -0.21 36.93 -2.50
C ALA A 279 1.24 37.44 -2.50
#